data_f0078f4eab3e5e42adccdf63a5eb228c
#
_entry.id   f0078f4eab3e5e42adccdf63a5eb228c
#
_cell.length_a   1.000
_cell.length_b   1.000
_cell.length_c   1.000
_cell.angle_alpha   90.00
_cell.angle_beta   90.00
_cell.angle_gamma   90.00
#
_symmetry.space_group_name_H-M   'P 1'
#
loop_
_entity.id
_entity.type
_entity.pdbx_description
1 polymer ?
#
loop_
_entity_poly.entity_id
_entity_poly.type
_entity_poly.pdbx_seq_one_letter_code
_entity_poly.pdbx_strand_id
1 'polypeptide(L)'
;MLYCENPDWKDVTPVPQDDGANPLVPIAYAEYYMNPAHYTVWNYRQNVLFALNKDLNEELDYIDSIAADQAKNYQVWHHRQVVVDKLNTGDRELSFINSILENDSKNYHGWSYRQWVVKRFGLWENELTYTSDLILYDVRNNSAWNYRYYVLFENPTKPTEEMIEKEIELLEASNKSLDTMEPLLKELVDIQVESPYILSAYVDIYEQRAKKSETPIDPAALEMCDELSTKLDIIREKYWNFRKEKLCKLNA
;
A
#
# COMPACT_ATOMS: atom_id res chain seq x y z
N MET A 1 -2.00 7.68 -41.57
CA MET A 1 -0.87 8.60 -41.81
C MET A 1 0.37 7.94 -41.21
N LEU A 2 1.38 7.70 -42.06
CA LEU A 2 2.65 7.16 -41.52
C LEU A 2 3.35 8.25 -40.71
N TYR A 3 4.10 7.88 -39.68
CA TYR A 3 4.81 8.86 -38.83
C TYR A 3 5.76 9.76 -39.64
N CYS A 4 6.41 9.22 -40.67
CA CYS A 4 7.25 10.01 -41.57
C CYS A 4 6.51 11.07 -42.41
N GLU A 5 5.17 11.02 -42.46
CA GLU A 5 4.34 11.95 -43.17
C GLU A 5 3.74 13.03 -42.25
N ASN A 6 3.92 12.91 -40.93
CA ASN A 6 3.43 13.90 -39.98
C ASN A 6 4.39 15.08 -39.86
N PRO A 7 3.97 16.33 -40.13
CA PRO A 7 4.82 17.53 -40.04
C PRO A 7 5.47 17.76 -38.68
N ASP A 8 4.82 17.28 -37.59
CA ASP A 8 5.30 17.44 -36.22
C ASP A 8 6.55 16.58 -35.94
N TRP A 9 6.86 15.64 -36.82
CA TRP A 9 7.93 14.65 -36.65
C TRP A 9 9.10 14.81 -37.65
N LYS A 10 9.05 15.87 -38.49
CA LYS A 10 10.08 16.08 -39.53
C LYS A 10 11.50 16.25 -38.99
N ASP A 11 11.65 16.62 -37.71
CA ASP A 11 12.93 16.85 -37.06
C ASP A 11 13.38 15.61 -36.25
N VAL A 12 12.57 14.54 -36.26
CA VAL A 12 12.88 13.30 -35.54
C VAL A 12 13.48 12.28 -36.49
N THR A 13 14.72 11.90 -36.27
CA THR A 13 15.35 10.79 -36.97
C THR A 13 15.02 9.50 -36.24
N PRO A 14 14.25 8.57 -36.84
CA PRO A 14 13.96 7.29 -36.21
C PRO A 14 15.26 6.50 -35.96
N VAL A 15 15.39 5.97 -34.74
CA VAL A 15 16.50 5.06 -34.43
C VAL A 15 16.05 3.64 -34.80
N PRO A 16 16.70 2.97 -35.77
CA PRO A 16 16.35 1.60 -36.11
C PRO A 16 16.63 0.68 -34.93
N GLN A 17 15.70 -0.21 -34.61
CA GLN A 17 15.98 -1.33 -33.71
C GLN A 17 16.99 -2.25 -34.36
N ASP A 18 18.03 -2.60 -33.60
CA ASP A 18 19.06 -3.55 -34.04
C ASP A 18 18.62 -4.99 -33.69
N ASP A 19 17.52 -5.41 -34.30
CA ASP A 19 16.99 -6.77 -34.22
C ASP A 19 17.23 -7.59 -35.52
N GLY A 20 18.30 -7.25 -36.23
CA GLY A 20 18.72 -7.92 -37.45
C GLY A 20 18.17 -7.30 -38.73
N ALA A 21 17.97 -8.09 -39.80
CA ALA A 21 17.76 -7.61 -41.15
C ALA A 21 16.42 -6.84 -41.38
N ASN A 22 15.47 -6.84 -40.41
CA ASN A 22 14.19 -6.14 -40.56
C ASN A 22 13.76 -5.50 -39.22
N PRO A 23 14.17 -4.25 -38.96
CA PRO A 23 13.65 -3.51 -37.79
C PRO A 23 12.13 -3.32 -37.93
N LEU A 24 11.38 -3.82 -36.95
CA LEU A 24 9.91 -3.88 -37.04
C LEU A 24 9.24 -2.51 -36.97
N VAL A 25 9.74 -1.60 -36.13
CA VAL A 25 9.18 -0.23 -35.98
C VAL A 25 10.27 0.73 -35.45
N PRO A 26 10.48 1.89 -36.08
CA PRO A 26 11.28 2.95 -35.47
C PRO A 26 10.54 3.52 -34.24
N ILE A 27 11.16 3.45 -33.08
CA ILE A 27 10.58 3.99 -31.84
C ILE A 27 10.99 5.45 -31.74
N ALA A 28 10.01 6.34 -31.87
CA ALA A 28 10.20 7.76 -31.67
C ALA A 28 9.84 8.19 -30.25
N TYR A 29 10.53 9.22 -29.78
CA TYR A 29 10.40 9.76 -28.42
C TYR A 29 8.95 10.13 -28.02
N ALA A 30 8.13 10.52 -28.98
CA ALA A 30 6.74 10.94 -28.74
C ALA A 30 5.76 9.79 -28.46
N GLU A 31 6.07 8.53 -28.80
CA GLU A 31 5.17 7.41 -28.48
C GLU A 31 4.98 7.22 -26.97
N TYR A 32 5.93 7.68 -26.19
CA TYR A 32 5.88 7.66 -24.74
C TYR A 32 4.66 8.43 -24.18
N TYR A 33 4.40 9.64 -24.68
CA TYR A 33 3.25 10.45 -24.24
C TYR A 33 1.90 9.85 -24.64
N MET A 34 1.88 9.03 -25.67
CA MET A 34 0.67 8.39 -26.16
C MET A 34 0.34 7.07 -25.42
N ASN A 35 1.34 6.38 -24.89
CA ASN A 35 1.15 5.15 -24.14
C ASN A 35 2.23 4.96 -23.04
N PRO A 36 2.02 5.56 -21.85
CA PRO A 36 2.98 5.46 -20.75
C PRO A 36 3.18 4.04 -20.21
N ALA A 37 2.33 3.09 -20.59
CA ALA A 37 2.48 1.67 -20.20
C ALA A 37 3.35 0.86 -21.16
N HIS A 38 3.88 1.46 -22.22
CA HIS A 38 4.65 0.74 -23.22
C HIS A 38 6.08 0.42 -22.73
N TYR A 39 6.26 -0.79 -22.14
CA TYR A 39 7.53 -1.20 -21.50
C TYR A 39 8.76 -1.15 -22.44
N THR A 40 8.59 -1.39 -23.74
CA THR A 40 9.70 -1.36 -24.72
C THR A 40 10.27 0.07 -24.86
N VAL A 41 9.40 1.09 -24.85
CA VAL A 41 9.81 2.50 -24.94
C VAL A 41 10.61 2.89 -23.70
N TRP A 42 10.19 2.49 -22.52
CA TRP A 42 10.93 2.72 -21.28
C TRP A 42 12.30 2.05 -21.26
N ASN A 43 12.38 0.80 -21.70
CA ASN A 43 13.65 0.09 -21.80
C ASN A 43 14.59 0.77 -22.81
N TYR A 44 14.06 1.16 -23.97
CA TYR A 44 14.84 1.89 -24.97
C TYR A 44 15.35 3.22 -24.43
N ARG A 45 14.49 4.02 -23.78
CA ARG A 45 14.86 5.28 -23.14
C ARG A 45 16.01 5.08 -22.15
N GLN A 46 15.90 4.10 -21.27
CA GLN A 46 16.93 3.74 -20.30
C GLN A 46 18.27 3.45 -20.97
N ASN A 47 18.27 2.63 -22.02
CA ASN A 47 19.47 2.26 -22.74
C ASN A 47 20.15 3.48 -23.41
N VAL A 48 19.35 4.37 -24.01
CA VAL A 48 19.84 5.61 -24.62
C VAL A 48 20.44 6.55 -23.58
N LEU A 49 19.76 6.76 -22.46
CA LEU A 49 20.25 7.62 -21.36
C LEU A 49 21.61 7.13 -20.85
N PHE A 50 21.75 5.82 -20.64
CA PHE A 50 22.98 5.23 -20.15
C PHE A 50 24.10 5.25 -21.20
N ALA A 51 23.78 4.95 -22.45
CA ALA A 51 24.76 4.98 -23.53
C ALA A 51 25.32 6.39 -23.81
N LEU A 52 24.48 7.40 -23.67
CA LEU A 52 24.83 8.82 -23.87
C LEU A 52 25.37 9.49 -22.60
N ASN A 53 25.45 8.77 -21.47
CA ASN A 53 25.85 9.32 -20.16
C ASN A 53 25.09 10.60 -19.83
N LYS A 54 23.75 10.61 -20.03
CA LYS A 54 22.90 11.75 -19.71
C LYS A 54 22.82 11.97 -18.20
N ASP A 55 22.52 13.21 -17.79
CA ASP A 55 22.27 13.51 -16.38
C ASP A 55 21.01 12.78 -15.90
N LEU A 56 21.21 11.86 -14.98
CA LEU A 56 20.12 11.05 -14.43
C LEU A 56 19.30 11.81 -13.38
N ASN A 57 19.77 12.96 -12.88
CA ASN A 57 18.96 13.83 -12.02
C ASN A 57 17.91 14.57 -12.84
N GLU A 58 18.24 15.02 -14.05
CA GLU A 58 17.25 15.56 -15.00
C GLU A 58 16.18 14.50 -15.35
N GLU A 59 16.61 13.23 -15.47
CA GLU A 59 15.67 12.13 -15.68
C GLU A 59 14.76 11.89 -14.47
N LEU A 60 15.25 12.02 -13.24
CA LEU A 60 14.42 11.94 -12.04
C LEU A 60 13.38 13.08 -12.00
N ASP A 61 13.75 14.31 -12.34
CA ASP A 61 12.82 15.44 -12.43
C ASP A 61 11.71 15.18 -13.46
N TYR A 62 12.06 14.58 -14.58
CA TYR A 62 11.10 14.16 -15.60
C TYR A 62 10.16 13.06 -15.06
N ILE A 63 10.70 12.04 -14.37
CA ILE A 63 9.90 10.97 -13.77
C ILE A 63 8.96 11.55 -12.70
N ASP A 64 9.42 12.51 -11.88
CA ASP A 64 8.60 13.18 -10.87
C ASP A 64 7.36 13.81 -11.50
N SER A 65 7.54 14.49 -12.65
CA SER A 65 6.43 15.14 -13.38
C SER A 65 5.38 14.14 -13.88
N ILE A 66 5.82 12.93 -14.28
CA ILE A 66 4.93 11.89 -14.80
C ILE A 66 4.26 11.12 -13.67
N ALA A 67 4.99 10.84 -12.61
CA ALA A 67 4.47 10.08 -11.48
C ALA A 67 3.30 10.80 -10.78
N ALA A 68 3.25 12.13 -10.84
CA ALA A 68 2.12 12.91 -10.33
C ALA A 68 0.80 12.51 -11.01
N ASP A 69 0.82 12.28 -12.34
CA ASP A 69 -0.36 11.90 -13.11
C ASP A 69 -0.53 10.38 -13.25
N GLN A 70 0.57 9.63 -13.18
CA GLN A 70 0.65 8.19 -13.48
C GLN A 70 1.14 7.36 -12.28
N ALA A 71 0.75 7.72 -11.06
CA ALA A 71 1.21 7.08 -9.82
C ALA A 71 0.92 5.57 -9.72
N LYS A 72 0.06 5.02 -10.60
CA LYS A 72 -0.28 3.58 -10.66
C LYS A 72 0.33 2.86 -11.86
N ASN A 73 1.25 3.50 -12.58
CA ASN A 73 1.88 2.91 -13.76
C ASN A 73 3.17 2.14 -13.36
N TYR A 74 3.16 0.83 -13.50
CA TYR A 74 4.31 -0.05 -13.21
C TYR A 74 5.61 0.37 -13.89
N GLN A 75 5.53 0.85 -15.14
CA GLN A 75 6.72 1.19 -15.94
C GLN A 75 7.43 2.43 -15.39
N VAL A 76 6.67 3.41 -14.91
CA VAL A 76 7.21 4.62 -14.28
C VAL A 76 8.02 4.27 -13.03
N TRP A 77 7.46 3.45 -12.16
CA TRP A 77 8.13 3.01 -10.93
C TRP A 77 9.37 2.16 -11.20
N HIS A 78 9.26 1.23 -12.16
CA HIS A 78 10.40 0.39 -12.54
C HIS A 78 11.52 1.24 -13.15
N HIS A 79 11.20 2.16 -14.05
CA HIS A 79 12.19 3.04 -14.66
C HIS A 79 12.89 3.91 -13.63
N ARG A 80 12.12 4.50 -12.68
CA ARG A 80 12.69 5.23 -11.55
C ARG A 80 13.65 4.37 -10.75
N GLN A 81 13.24 3.16 -10.42
CA GLN A 81 14.09 2.22 -9.67
C GLN A 81 15.44 1.99 -10.35
N VAL A 82 15.42 1.76 -11.65
CA VAL A 82 16.65 1.52 -12.43
C VAL A 82 17.53 2.77 -12.49
N VAL A 83 16.95 3.95 -12.64
CA VAL A 83 17.68 5.23 -12.65
C VAL A 83 18.34 5.50 -11.29
N VAL A 84 17.59 5.34 -10.20
CA VAL A 84 18.06 5.52 -8.82
C VAL A 84 19.14 4.51 -8.45
N ASP A 85 18.96 3.24 -8.85
CA ASP A 85 20.00 2.21 -8.65
C ASP A 85 21.29 2.54 -9.38
N LYS A 86 21.20 3.07 -10.60
CA LYS A 86 22.34 3.52 -11.39
C LYS A 86 23.03 4.74 -10.79
N LEU A 87 22.29 5.70 -10.24
CA LEU A 87 22.81 6.84 -9.49
C LEU A 87 23.46 6.42 -8.18
N ASN A 88 23.02 5.29 -7.62
CA ASN A 88 23.45 4.76 -6.33
C ASN A 88 23.26 5.75 -5.16
N THR A 89 22.16 6.51 -5.16
CA THR A 89 21.76 7.40 -4.07
C THR A 89 20.26 7.38 -3.86
N GLY A 90 19.82 7.41 -2.60
CA GLY A 90 18.42 7.45 -2.19
C GLY A 90 17.96 8.80 -1.64
N ASP A 91 18.78 9.85 -1.76
CA ASP A 91 18.59 11.13 -1.06
C ASP A 91 17.24 11.82 -1.34
N ARG A 92 16.69 11.66 -2.54
CA ARG A 92 15.43 12.28 -2.97
C ARG A 92 14.21 11.36 -2.76
N GLU A 93 14.45 10.07 -2.55
CA GLU A 93 13.41 9.06 -2.74
C GLU A 93 12.34 9.07 -1.66
N LEU A 94 12.72 9.23 -0.38
CA LEU A 94 11.73 9.27 0.70
C LEU A 94 10.79 10.47 0.56
N SER A 95 11.31 11.64 0.17
CA SER A 95 10.49 12.84 -0.07
C SER A 95 9.54 12.65 -1.25
N PHE A 96 10.01 12.06 -2.34
CA PHE A 96 9.18 11.72 -3.50
C PHE A 96 8.06 10.75 -3.11
N ILE A 97 8.38 9.66 -2.40
CA ILE A 97 7.39 8.66 -1.98
C ILE A 97 6.37 9.28 -1.02
N ASN A 98 6.80 10.15 -0.11
CA ASN A 98 5.90 10.85 0.80
C ASN A 98 4.84 11.64 0.01
N SER A 99 5.23 12.41 -1.01
CA SER A 99 4.30 13.19 -1.82
C SER A 99 3.25 12.31 -2.54
N ILE A 100 3.64 11.13 -2.98
CA ILE A 100 2.71 10.16 -3.60
C ILE A 100 1.76 9.57 -2.54
N LEU A 101 2.27 9.20 -1.36
CA LEU A 101 1.47 8.60 -0.29
C LEU A 101 0.57 9.60 0.43
N GLU A 102 0.87 10.89 0.40
CA GLU A 102 -0.03 11.97 0.85
C GLU A 102 -1.30 12.03 -0.01
N ASN A 103 -1.18 11.80 -1.33
CA ASN A 103 -2.32 11.80 -2.26
C ASN A 103 -3.08 10.46 -2.25
N ASP A 104 -2.37 9.33 -2.16
CA ASP A 104 -2.94 7.98 -2.10
C ASP A 104 -2.19 7.15 -1.05
N SER A 105 -2.62 7.24 0.20
CA SER A 105 -1.99 6.57 1.35
C SER A 105 -1.97 5.04 1.28
N LYS A 106 -2.65 4.45 0.30
CA LYS A 106 -2.72 3.01 0.04
C LYS A 106 -2.12 2.62 -1.31
N ASN A 107 -1.35 3.52 -1.95
CA ASN A 107 -0.70 3.24 -3.23
C ASN A 107 0.29 2.07 -3.10
N TYR A 108 -0.06 0.96 -3.73
CA TYR A 108 0.76 -0.26 -3.71
C TYR A 108 2.19 -0.03 -4.21
N HIS A 109 2.34 0.73 -5.30
CA HIS A 109 3.65 1.00 -5.91
C HIS A 109 4.52 1.86 -4.99
N GLY A 110 3.93 2.91 -4.39
CA GLY A 110 4.63 3.76 -3.44
C GLY A 110 5.17 2.96 -2.26
N TRP A 111 4.37 2.07 -1.66
CA TRP A 111 4.80 1.24 -0.55
C TRP A 111 5.85 0.20 -0.95
N SER A 112 5.68 -0.49 -2.08
CA SER A 112 6.65 -1.45 -2.58
C SER A 112 7.99 -0.78 -2.90
N TYR A 113 7.95 0.39 -3.50
CA TYR A 113 9.13 1.16 -3.83
C TYR A 113 9.83 1.68 -2.57
N ARG A 114 9.07 2.15 -1.55
CA ARG A 114 9.63 2.55 -0.26
C ARG A 114 10.41 1.42 0.42
N GLN A 115 9.85 0.21 0.44
CA GLN A 115 10.55 -0.97 0.98
C GLN A 115 11.89 -1.20 0.28
N TRP A 116 11.89 -1.12 -1.06
CA TRP A 116 13.10 -1.28 -1.84
C TRP A 116 14.14 -0.19 -1.55
N VAL A 117 13.74 1.08 -1.54
CA VAL A 117 14.63 2.23 -1.28
C VAL A 117 15.28 2.11 0.09
N VAL A 118 14.46 1.89 1.13
CA VAL A 118 14.94 1.80 2.52
C VAL A 118 15.92 0.64 2.68
N LYS A 119 15.62 -0.51 2.09
CA LYS A 119 16.52 -1.68 2.12
C LYS A 119 17.79 -1.47 1.30
N ARG A 120 17.67 -0.89 0.10
CA ARG A 120 18.79 -0.69 -0.83
C ARG A 120 19.84 0.30 -0.32
N PHE A 121 19.38 1.38 0.31
CA PHE A 121 20.24 2.49 0.75
C PHE A 121 20.39 2.56 2.28
N GLY A 122 19.80 1.64 3.03
CA GLY A 122 19.92 1.60 4.49
C GLY A 122 19.19 2.73 5.21
N LEU A 123 18.12 3.29 4.63
CA LEU A 123 17.41 4.47 5.14
C LEU A 123 16.35 4.10 6.21
N TRP A 124 16.73 3.28 7.18
CA TRP A 124 15.83 2.77 8.22
C TRP A 124 15.49 3.80 9.31
N GLU A 125 16.30 4.84 9.43
CA GLU A 125 16.12 5.89 10.43
C GLU A 125 14.78 6.61 10.22
N ASN A 126 14.07 6.88 11.31
CA ASN A 126 12.77 7.56 11.32
C ASN A 126 11.60 6.82 10.67
N GLU A 127 11.78 5.65 10.05
CA GLU A 127 10.68 4.93 9.41
C GLU A 127 9.61 4.45 10.41
N LEU A 128 9.97 4.09 11.64
CA LEU A 128 9.00 3.77 12.69
C LEU A 128 8.20 5.00 13.12
N THR A 129 8.84 6.15 13.22
CA THR A 129 8.15 7.43 13.52
C THR A 129 7.18 7.79 12.40
N TYR A 130 7.64 7.72 11.15
CA TYR A 130 6.80 7.95 9.97
C TYR A 130 5.54 7.07 9.96
N THR A 131 5.69 5.77 10.27
CA THR A 131 4.52 4.87 10.33
C THR A 131 3.61 5.17 11.52
N SER A 132 4.17 5.63 12.67
CA SER A 132 3.38 6.05 13.82
C SER A 132 2.46 7.22 13.46
N ASP A 133 2.99 8.23 12.76
CA ASP A 133 2.21 9.40 12.34
C ASP A 133 1.06 9.00 11.39
N LEU A 134 1.33 8.11 10.44
CA LEU A 134 0.30 7.60 9.54
C LEU A 134 -0.78 6.77 10.25
N ILE A 135 -0.41 5.96 11.23
CA ILE A 135 -1.34 5.16 12.02
C ILE A 135 -2.17 6.05 12.95
N LEU A 136 -1.58 7.09 13.53
CA LEU A 136 -2.29 8.08 14.33
C LEU A 136 -3.32 8.85 13.48
N TYR A 137 -3.00 9.13 12.22
CA TYR A 137 -3.91 9.80 11.30
C TYR A 137 -5.04 8.88 10.83
N ASP A 138 -4.71 7.65 10.41
CA ASP A 138 -5.67 6.61 10.01
C ASP A 138 -5.27 5.24 10.56
N VAL A 139 -5.79 4.88 11.72
CA VAL A 139 -5.56 3.58 12.38
C VAL A 139 -5.97 2.38 11.50
N ARG A 140 -6.84 2.60 10.51
CA ARG A 140 -7.31 1.56 9.58
C ARG A 140 -6.46 1.47 8.30
N ASN A 141 -5.36 2.20 8.21
CA ASN A 141 -4.46 2.08 7.07
C ASN A 141 -3.60 0.81 7.21
N ASN A 142 -4.10 -0.30 6.69
CA ASN A 142 -3.37 -1.58 6.70
C ASN A 142 -2.01 -1.51 5.98
N SER A 143 -1.83 -0.59 5.03
CA SER A 143 -0.54 -0.43 4.35
C SER A 143 0.52 0.11 5.29
N ALA A 144 0.16 1.09 6.15
CA ALA A 144 1.05 1.63 7.18
C ALA A 144 1.43 0.55 8.22
N TRP A 145 0.47 -0.26 8.67
CA TRP A 145 0.73 -1.38 9.59
C TRP A 145 1.64 -2.45 8.97
N ASN A 146 1.40 -2.85 7.73
CA ASN A 146 2.25 -3.81 7.01
C ASN A 146 3.66 -3.28 6.83
N TYR A 147 3.79 -1.99 6.50
CA TYR A 147 5.09 -1.37 6.33
C TYR A 147 5.83 -1.24 7.67
N ARG A 148 5.12 -0.92 8.77
CA ARG A 148 5.67 -0.90 10.12
C ARG A 148 6.24 -2.27 10.52
N TYR A 149 5.49 -3.35 10.26
CA TYR A 149 5.98 -4.71 10.46
C TYR A 149 7.27 -4.97 9.67
N TYR A 150 7.29 -4.57 8.39
CA TYR A 150 8.47 -4.70 7.54
C TYR A 150 9.68 -3.96 8.15
N VAL A 151 9.50 -2.72 8.60
CA VAL A 151 10.58 -1.93 9.21
C VAL A 151 11.13 -2.59 10.49
N LEU A 152 10.27 -3.16 11.33
CA LEU A 152 10.67 -3.82 12.57
C LEU A 152 11.49 -5.09 12.33
N PHE A 153 11.07 -5.93 11.39
CA PHE A 153 11.60 -7.28 11.26
C PHE A 153 12.62 -7.46 10.14
N GLU A 154 12.58 -6.62 9.09
CA GLU A 154 13.56 -6.65 7.99
C GLU A 154 14.74 -5.69 8.19
N ASN A 155 14.66 -4.79 9.17
CA ASN A 155 15.82 -3.98 9.56
C ASN A 155 16.98 -4.89 10.00
N PRO A 156 18.21 -4.66 9.50
CA PRO A 156 19.38 -5.38 9.97
C PRO A 156 19.60 -5.31 11.49
N THR A 157 19.21 -4.20 12.10
CA THR A 157 19.20 -4.05 13.56
C THR A 157 17.91 -4.67 14.10
N LYS A 158 18.03 -5.81 14.77
CA LYS A 158 16.88 -6.49 15.35
C LYS A 158 16.19 -5.63 16.42
N PRO A 159 14.85 -5.70 16.53
CA PRO A 159 14.12 -4.96 17.55
C PRO A 159 14.52 -5.44 18.96
N THR A 160 14.64 -4.49 19.88
CA THR A 160 14.86 -4.77 21.31
C THR A 160 13.54 -5.16 21.99
N GLU A 161 13.62 -5.79 23.17
CA GLU A 161 12.43 -6.08 23.98
C GLU A 161 11.60 -4.80 24.23
N GLU A 162 12.24 -3.70 24.58
CA GLU A 162 11.57 -2.40 24.78
C GLU A 162 10.82 -1.92 23.54
N MET A 163 11.38 -2.13 22.35
CA MET A 163 10.69 -1.79 21.08
C MET A 163 9.46 -2.68 20.89
N ILE A 164 9.56 -3.96 21.18
CA ILE A 164 8.44 -4.90 21.07
C ILE A 164 7.33 -4.55 22.08
N GLU A 165 7.68 -4.20 23.30
CA GLU A 165 6.72 -3.76 24.33
C GLU A 165 5.96 -2.50 23.87
N LYS A 166 6.67 -1.50 23.32
CA LYS A 166 6.04 -0.31 22.73
C LYS A 166 5.09 -0.63 21.56
N GLU A 167 5.44 -1.63 20.74
CA GLU A 167 4.54 -2.08 19.66
C GLU A 167 3.27 -2.75 20.20
N ILE A 168 3.39 -3.53 21.26
CA ILE A 168 2.22 -4.15 21.94
C ILE A 168 1.33 -3.04 22.51
N GLU A 169 1.89 -2.05 23.20
CA GLU A 169 1.14 -0.90 23.73
C GLU A 169 0.43 -0.12 22.60
N LEU A 170 1.08 0.11 21.47
CA LEU A 170 0.48 0.79 20.31
C LEU A 170 -0.70 -0.01 19.74
N LEU A 171 -0.54 -1.33 19.60
CA LEU A 171 -1.60 -2.23 19.14
C LEU A 171 -2.78 -2.26 20.11
N GLU A 172 -2.53 -2.33 21.41
CA GLU A 172 -3.55 -2.28 22.44
C GLU A 172 -4.29 -0.93 22.45
N ALA A 173 -3.55 0.18 22.29
CA ALA A 173 -4.14 1.50 22.19
C ALA A 173 -5.03 1.65 20.95
N SER A 174 -4.62 1.07 19.82
CA SER A 174 -5.42 1.06 18.57
C SER A 174 -6.70 0.23 18.72
N ASN A 175 -6.67 -0.86 19.49
CA ASN A 175 -7.84 -1.71 19.77
C ASN A 175 -8.83 -1.08 20.75
N LYS A 176 -8.43 -0.10 21.55
CA LYS A 176 -9.36 0.64 22.45
C LYS A 176 -10.47 1.38 21.69
N SER A 177 -10.32 1.55 20.40
CA SER A 177 -11.32 2.26 19.59
C SER A 177 -12.64 1.51 19.39
N LEU A 178 -12.74 0.20 19.67
CA LEU A 178 -13.97 -0.56 19.49
C LEU A 178 -15.07 -0.11 20.46
N ASP A 179 -14.74 0.16 21.74
CA ASP A 179 -15.70 0.68 22.71
C ASP A 179 -16.25 2.06 22.31
N THR A 180 -15.47 2.87 21.61
CA THR A 180 -15.91 4.20 21.14
C THR A 180 -16.89 4.11 19.98
N MET A 181 -17.00 2.97 19.31
CA MET A 181 -17.96 2.75 18.22
C MET A 181 -19.37 2.36 18.73
N GLU A 182 -19.49 1.89 19.96
CA GLU A 182 -20.76 1.41 20.49
C GLU A 182 -21.90 2.44 20.46
N PRO A 183 -21.70 3.72 20.81
CA PRO A 183 -22.76 4.72 20.68
C PRO A 183 -23.28 4.87 19.24
N LEU A 184 -22.36 4.90 18.26
CA LEU A 184 -22.71 4.97 16.84
C LEU A 184 -23.46 3.70 16.38
N LEU A 185 -22.98 2.53 16.80
CA LEU A 185 -23.63 1.26 16.45
C LEU A 185 -25.06 1.22 17.02
N LYS A 186 -25.25 1.74 18.24
CA LYS A 186 -26.57 1.85 18.87
C LYS A 186 -27.51 2.77 18.09
N GLU A 187 -27.04 3.94 17.68
CA GLU A 187 -27.81 4.84 16.82
C GLU A 187 -28.24 4.16 15.52
N LEU A 188 -27.34 3.39 14.88
CA LEU A 188 -27.66 2.65 13.65
C LEU A 188 -28.72 1.57 13.88
N VAL A 189 -28.70 0.88 15.03
CA VAL A 189 -29.71 -0.08 15.41
C VAL A 189 -31.06 0.62 15.70
N ASP A 190 -31.03 1.75 16.39
CA ASP A 190 -32.25 2.51 16.75
C ASP A 190 -32.99 3.03 15.50
N ILE A 191 -32.26 3.36 14.42
CA ILE A 191 -32.82 3.73 13.12
C ILE A 191 -33.09 2.53 12.20
N GLN A 192 -33.05 1.31 12.74
CA GLN A 192 -33.36 0.06 12.05
C GLN A 192 -32.49 -0.24 10.82
N VAL A 193 -31.21 0.09 10.86
CA VAL A 193 -30.25 -0.33 9.83
C VAL A 193 -29.91 -1.80 10.01
N GLU A 194 -30.41 -2.65 9.13
CA GLU A 194 -30.04 -4.08 9.10
C GLU A 194 -28.74 -4.26 8.34
N SER A 195 -27.65 -4.54 9.05
CA SER A 195 -26.33 -4.79 8.43
C SER A 195 -25.55 -5.85 9.20
N PRO A 196 -25.01 -6.87 8.52
CA PRO A 196 -24.16 -7.87 9.17
C PRO A 196 -22.92 -7.27 9.83
N TYR A 197 -22.47 -6.11 9.36
CA TYR A 197 -21.32 -5.42 9.95
C TYR A 197 -21.59 -4.83 11.32
N ILE A 198 -22.84 -4.41 11.62
CA ILE A 198 -23.23 -3.90 12.93
C ILE A 198 -23.16 -5.02 13.97
N LEU A 199 -23.78 -6.17 13.69
CA LEU A 199 -23.76 -7.32 14.59
C LEU A 199 -22.33 -7.87 14.76
N SER A 200 -21.55 -7.94 13.67
CA SER A 200 -20.15 -8.33 13.73
C SER A 200 -19.34 -7.42 14.66
N ALA A 201 -19.53 -6.11 14.58
CA ALA A 201 -18.84 -5.16 15.44
C ALA A 201 -19.23 -5.33 16.92
N TYR A 202 -20.50 -5.58 17.23
CA TYR A 202 -20.92 -5.90 18.61
C TYR A 202 -20.28 -7.18 19.13
N VAL A 203 -20.22 -8.23 18.31
CA VAL A 203 -19.52 -9.49 18.68
C VAL A 203 -18.07 -9.22 19.04
N ASP A 204 -17.39 -8.36 18.25
CA ASP A 204 -16.00 -7.97 18.51
C ASP A 204 -15.84 -7.19 19.82
N ILE A 205 -16.76 -6.26 20.12
CA ILE A 205 -16.78 -5.49 21.37
C ILE A 205 -16.97 -6.42 22.58
N TYR A 206 -17.93 -7.34 22.52
CA TYR A 206 -18.19 -8.27 23.61
C TYR A 206 -17.00 -9.23 23.83
N GLU A 207 -16.40 -9.74 22.75
CA GLU A 207 -15.19 -10.58 22.87
C GLU A 207 -14.03 -9.81 23.52
N GLN A 208 -13.80 -8.56 23.12
CA GLN A 208 -12.76 -7.72 23.70
C GLN A 208 -13.01 -7.44 25.19
N ARG A 209 -14.25 -7.12 25.55
CA ARG A 209 -14.63 -6.87 26.96
C ARG A 209 -14.44 -8.11 27.83
N ALA A 210 -14.90 -9.26 27.35
CA ALA A 210 -14.73 -10.52 28.08
C ALA A 210 -13.27 -10.86 28.35
N LYS A 211 -12.41 -10.70 27.34
CA LYS A 211 -10.96 -10.93 27.48
C LYS A 211 -10.29 -9.94 28.42
N LYS A 212 -10.67 -8.66 28.36
CA LYS A 212 -10.05 -7.60 29.17
C LYS A 212 -10.45 -7.69 30.64
N SER A 213 -11.69 -8.10 30.92
CA SER A 213 -12.24 -8.19 32.27
C SER A 213 -12.15 -9.58 32.88
N GLU A 214 -11.61 -10.56 32.12
CA GLU A 214 -11.58 -11.98 32.51
C GLU A 214 -12.97 -12.49 32.95
N THR A 215 -14.01 -11.99 32.28
CA THR A 215 -15.39 -12.36 32.55
C THR A 215 -15.94 -13.28 31.46
N PRO A 216 -16.98 -14.07 31.75
CA PRO A 216 -17.68 -14.84 30.72
C PRO A 216 -18.20 -13.92 29.61
N ILE A 217 -18.24 -14.47 28.38
CA ILE A 217 -18.79 -13.75 27.23
C ILE A 217 -20.30 -13.43 27.45
N ASP A 218 -20.70 -12.24 27.06
CA ASP A 218 -22.12 -11.86 27.10
C ASP A 218 -22.93 -12.78 26.16
N PRO A 219 -24.04 -13.40 26.64
CA PRO A 219 -24.87 -14.25 25.80
C PRO A 219 -25.36 -13.60 24.52
N ALA A 220 -25.56 -12.27 24.52
CA ALA A 220 -25.94 -11.52 23.34
C ALA A 220 -24.97 -11.71 22.16
N ALA A 221 -23.68 -11.85 22.44
CA ALA A 221 -22.68 -12.11 21.39
C ALA A 221 -22.91 -13.46 20.68
N LEU A 222 -23.38 -14.47 21.41
CA LEU A 222 -23.67 -15.80 20.85
C LEU A 222 -24.96 -15.76 20.00
N GLU A 223 -25.98 -15.04 20.46
CA GLU A 223 -27.22 -14.80 19.71
C GLU A 223 -26.93 -14.04 18.39
N MET A 224 -26.07 -13.03 18.44
CA MET A 224 -25.64 -12.29 17.24
C MET A 224 -24.89 -13.18 16.26
N CYS A 225 -24.07 -14.11 16.71
CA CYS A 225 -23.41 -15.10 15.84
C CYS A 225 -24.46 -16.01 15.15
N ASP A 226 -25.51 -16.42 15.86
CA ASP A 226 -26.58 -17.23 15.28
C ASP A 226 -27.37 -16.43 14.24
N GLU A 227 -27.69 -15.18 14.52
CA GLU A 227 -28.38 -14.31 13.57
C GLU A 227 -27.54 -14.04 12.32
N LEU A 228 -26.25 -13.80 12.48
CA LEU A 228 -25.31 -13.67 11.36
C LEU A 228 -25.24 -14.93 10.52
N SER A 229 -25.14 -16.12 11.14
CA SER A 229 -25.02 -17.38 10.42
C SER A 229 -26.30 -17.80 9.70
N THR A 230 -27.49 -17.40 10.19
CA THR A 230 -28.77 -17.90 9.68
C THR A 230 -29.55 -16.89 8.85
N LYS A 231 -29.30 -15.58 9.01
CA LYS A 231 -30.10 -14.54 8.35
C LYS A 231 -29.27 -13.54 7.56
N LEU A 232 -28.28 -12.88 8.21
CA LEU A 232 -27.65 -11.68 7.66
C LEU A 232 -26.40 -11.97 6.85
N ASP A 233 -25.69 -13.07 7.15
CA ASP A 233 -24.40 -13.41 6.50
C ASP A 233 -24.24 -14.92 6.27
N ILE A 234 -25.24 -15.49 5.67
CA ILE A 234 -25.34 -16.94 5.37
C ILE A 234 -24.14 -17.45 4.58
N ILE A 235 -23.54 -16.60 3.72
CA ILE A 235 -22.35 -16.98 2.94
C ILE A 235 -21.19 -17.36 3.86
N ARG A 236 -21.09 -16.73 5.04
CA ARG A 236 -20.06 -17.00 6.05
C ARG A 236 -20.58 -17.82 7.24
N GLU A 237 -21.62 -18.63 7.07
CA GLU A 237 -22.20 -19.47 8.11
C GLU A 237 -21.15 -20.26 8.91
N LYS A 238 -20.25 -20.96 8.21
CA LYS A 238 -19.19 -21.76 8.85
C LYS A 238 -18.23 -20.90 9.71
N TYR A 239 -17.96 -19.70 9.28
CA TYR A 239 -17.13 -18.76 10.03
C TYR A 239 -17.82 -18.32 11.33
N TRP A 240 -19.12 -18.01 11.28
CA TRP A 240 -19.86 -17.56 12.45
C TRP A 240 -20.07 -18.68 13.46
N ASN A 241 -20.31 -19.90 12.99
CA ASN A 241 -20.39 -21.08 13.84
C ASN A 241 -19.05 -21.36 14.54
N PHE A 242 -17.94 -21.34 13.80
CA PHE A 242 -16.59 -21.45 14.38
C PHE A 242 -16.32 -20.35 15.42
N ARG A 243 -16.74 -19.10 15.11
CA ARG A 243 -16.55 -17.98 16.02
C ARG A 243 -17.35 -18.13 17.30
N LYS A 244 -18.58 -18.58 17.20
CA LYS A 244 -19.45 -18.91 18.36
C LYS A 244 -18.80 -19.97 19.25
N GLU A 245 -18.29 -21.06 18.67
CA GLU A 245 -17.58 -22.10 19.43
C GLU A 245 -16.36 -21.56 20.18
N LYS A 246 -15.60 -20.68 19.53
CA LYS A 246 -14.46 -20.00 20.13
C LYS A 246 -14.85 -19.12 21.31
N LEU A 247 -15.93 -18.36 21.19
CA LEU A 247 -16.47 -17.50 22.24
C LEU A 247 -16.97 -18.33 23.44
N CYS A 248 -17.64 -19.47 23.18
CA CYS A 248 -18.06 -20.40 24.25
C CYS A 248 -16.86 -20.92 25.07
N LYS A 249 -15.69 -21.06 24.49
CA LYS A 249 -14.48 -21.50 25.21
C LYS A 249 -13.91 -20.43 26.15
N LEU A 250 -14.29 -19.17 26.00
CA LEU A 250 -13.93 -18.12 26.96
C LEU A 250 -14.76 -18.21 28.26
N ASN A 251 -15.82 -19.00 28.25
CA ASN A 251 -16.66 -19.25 29.43
C ASN A 251 -16.20 -20.48 30.26
N ALA A 252 -15.22 -21.23 29.77
CA ALA A 252 -14.70 -22.44 30.40
C ALA A 252 -13.41 -22.17 31.17
#